data_c677ac73e6201299140873861c29d3b8
#
_entry.id   c677ac73e6201299140873861c29d3b8
#
_cell.length_a   1.000
_cell.length_b   1.000
_cell.length_c   1.000
_cell.angle_alpha   90.00
_cell.angle_beta   90.00
_cell.angle_gamma   90.00
#
_symmetry.space_group_name_H-M   'P 1'
#
loop_
_entity.id
_entity.type
_entity.pdbx_description
1 polymer ?
#
loop_
_entity_poly.entity_id
_entity_poly.type
_entity_poly.pdbx_seq_one_letter_code
_entity_poly.pdbx_strand_id
1 'polypeptide(L)'
;REFGNDADLVNQYLDKVQVLYDSLDMTMNYMSAQVSSTGFIDYSKIGRGIQEPLYDAKVPKESFRKGGALAWNDAKCDLLEQMRQMEDDWRNAHIEHRSVKLVWQMTKNDFNKVFLKNKQVAEIYKSWAAANRVGFLQNYGPNREMFLKSVVDLNGLSSIEIVDEIEHNKRFDGAVSEIHGWNDGTVVLRPA
;
A
#
# COMPACT_ATOMS: atom_id res chain seq x y z
N ARG A 1 54.96 -1.12 -1.80
CA ARG A 1 53.52 -1.39 -1.79
C ARG A 1 53.05 -1.06 -0.39
N GLU A 2 52.50 0.12 -0.19
CA GLU A 2 51.81 0.49 1.03
C GLU A 2 50.54 -0.38 1.12
N PHE A 3 50.53 -1.27 2.08
CA PHE A 3 49.31 -1.95 2.46
C PHE A 3 48.37 -0.87 3.00
N GLY A 4 47.24 -0.67 2.36
CA GLY A 4 46.21 0.21 2.87
C GLY A 4 45.91 -0.13 4.32
N ASN A 5 45.71 0.90 5.11
CA ASN A 5 45.53 0.84 6.54
C ASN A 5 44.48 -0.25 6.89
N ASP A 6 44.79 -1.15 7.82
CA ASP A 6 43.88 -2.24 8.23
C ASP A 6 42.47 -1.71 8.58
N ALA A 7 42.37 -0.48 9.03
CA ALA A 7 41.13 0.23 9.26
C ALA A 7 40.28 0.42 7.97
N ASP A 8 40.90 0.68 6.82
CA ASP A 8 40.21 0.86 5.54
C ASP A 8 39.64 -0.47 5.04
N LEU A 9 40.38 -1.58 5.25
CA LEU A 9 39.90 -2.92 4.91
C LEU A 9 38.73 -3.34 5.80
N VAL A 10 38.79 -3.03 7.09
CA VAL A 10 37.71 -3.32 8.04
C VAL A 10 36.45 -2.50 7.66
N ASN A 11 36.60 -1.22 7.35
CA ASN A 11 35.49 -0.36 6.93
C ASN A 11 34.85 -0.87 5.62
N GLN A 12 35.67 -1.23 4.62
CA GLN A 12 35.14 -1.83 3.37
C GLN A 12 34.39 -3.14 3.60
N TYR A 13 34.82 -3.94 4.59
CA TYR A 13 34.13 -5.17 4.94
C TYR A 13 32.80 -4.89 5.64
N LEU A 14 32.78 -3.95 6.56
CA LEU A 14 31.57 -3.52 7.27
C LEU A 14 30.54 -2.92 6.30
N ASP A 15 30.97 -2.11 5.33
CA ASP A 15 30.11 -1.55 4.30
C ASP A 15 29.44 -2.67 3.45
N LYS A 16 30.20 -3.72 3.10
CA LYS A 16 29.65 -4.86 2.36
C LYS A 16 28.65 -5.66 3.20
N VAL A 17 28.92 -5.84 4.47
CA VAL A 17 28.01 -6.50 5.40
C VAL A 17 26.72 -5.69 5.54
N GLN A 18 26.82 -4.36 5.67
CA GLN A 18 25.63 -3.49 5.70
C GLN A 18 24.80 -3.60 4.44
N VAL A 19 25.42 -3.59 3.26
CA VAL A 19 24.71 -3.78 1.98
C VAL A 19 23.96 -5.12 1.92
N LEU A 20 24.54 -6.18 2.52
CA LEU A 20 23.85 -7.48 2.57
C LEU A 20 22.62 -7.44 3.48
N TYR A 21 22.71 -6.80 4.65
CA TYR A 21 21.54 -6.62 5.55
C TYR A 21 20.46 -5.78 4.90
N ASP A 22 20.81 -4.65 4.31
CA ASP A 22 19.87 -3.76 3.62
C ASP A 22 19.17 -4.51 2.46
N SER A 23 19.91 -5.35 1.74
CA SER A 23 19.35 -6.17 0.66
C SER A 23 18.41 -7.26 1.17
N LEU A 24 18.69 -7.84 2.33
CA LEU A 24 17.81 -8.83 2.97
C LEU A 24 16.51 -8.17 3.43
N ASP A 25 16.60 -7.05 4.12
CA ASP A 25 15.43 -6.30 4.61
C ASP A 25 14.55 -5.86 3.44
N MET A 26 15.15 -5.32 2.37
CA MET A 26 14.44 -4.99 1.14
C MET A 26 13.71 -6.20 0.55
N THR A 27 14.38 -7.35 0.49
CA THR A 27 13.78 -8.57 -0.05
C THR A 27 12.59 -9.01 0.80
N MET A 28 12.71 -8.98 2.13
CA MET A 28 11.65 -9.34 3.06
C MET A 28 10.45 -8.39 2.94
N ASN A 29 10.69 -7.09 2.85
CA ASN A 29 9.65 -6.07 2.67
C ASN A 29 8.92 -6.27 1.34
N TYR A 30 9.67 -6.47 0.25
CA TYR A 30 9.09 -6.77 -1.06
C TYR A 30 8.20 -8.00 -1.02
N MET A 31 8.68 -9.12 -0.44
CA MET A 31 7.92 -10.37 -0.35
C MET A 31 6.65 -10.19 0.49
N SER A 32 6.75 -9.49 1.61
CA SER A 32 5.62 -9.18 2.47
C SER A 32 4.56 -8.34 1.74
N ALA A 33 4.98 -7.30 1.03
CA ALA A 33 4.09 -6.45 0.24
C ALA A 33 3.41 -7.22 -0.91
N GLN A 34 4.16 -8.09 -1.61
CA GLN A 34 3.62 -8.92 -2.67
C GLN A 34 2.57 -9.92 -2.13
N VAL A 35 2.87 -10.65 -1.07
CA VAL A 35 1.90 -11.57 -0.46
C VAL A 35 0.67 -10.82 0.02
N SER A 36 0.85 -9.69 0.69
CA SER A 36 -0.26 -8.90 1.24
C SER A 36 -1.17 -8.35 0.15
N SER A 37 -0.60 -7.92 -0.98
CA SER A 37 -1.38 -7.28 -2.06
C SER A 37 -1.93 -8.25 -3.09
N THR A 38 -1.23 -9.34 -3.38
CA THR A 38 -1.59 -10.24 -4.49
C THR A 38 -1.82 -11.69 -4.07
N GLY A 39 -1.36 -12.09 -2.89
CA GLY A 39 -1.31 -13.49 -2.46
C GLY A 39 -0.18 -14.30 -3.12
N PHE A 40 0.68 -13.67 -3.92
CA PHE A 40 1.77 -14.30 -4.64
C PHE A 40 3.08 -13.55 -4.43
N ILE A 41 4.21 -14.23 -4.60
CA ILE A 41 5.54 -13.61 -4.66
C ILE A 41 6.13 -13.87 -6.03
N ASP A 42 6.43 -12.81 -6.75
CA ASP A 42 7.17 -12.88 -8.02
C ASP A 42 8.66 -12.69 -7.77
N TYR A 43 9.38 -13.78 -7.66
CA TYR A 43 10.83 -13.77 -7.44
C TYR A 43 11.64 -13.25 -8.63
N SER A 44 11.06 -13.20 -9.82
CA SER A 44 11.79 -12.76 -11.01
C SER A 44 12.27 -11.32 -10.91
N LYS A 45 11.61 -10.52 -10.09
CA LYS A 45 11.96 -9.12 -9.84
C LYS A 45 13.08 -8.92 -8.82
N ILE A 46 13.31 -9.90 -7.94
CA ILE A 46 14.28 -9.79 -6.83
C ILE A 46 15.63 -10.42 -7.17
N GLY A 47 15.67 -11.46 -8.00
CA GLY A 47 16.90 -12.19 -8.26
C GLY A 47 17.03 -12.71 -9.68
N ARG A 48 18.28 -12.76 -10.19
CA ARG A 48 18.58 -13.42 -11.47
C ARG A 48 18.75 -14.92 -11.24
N GLY A 49 18.08 -15.72 -12.05
CA GLY A 49 18.28 -17.18 -12.08
C GLY A 49 17.43 -18.00 -11.13
N ILE A 50 16.41 -17.41 -10.51
CA ILE A 50 15.42 -18.18 -9.75
C ILE A 50 14.54 -18.92 -10.76
N GLN A 51 14.55 -20.25 -10.70
CA GLN A 51 13.82 -21.11 -11.65
C GLN A 51 12.32 -21.18 -11.37
N GLU A 52 11.92 -20.95 -10.12
CA GLU A 52 10.52 -20.88 -9.73
C GLU A 52 10.14 -19.42 -9.48
N PRO A 53 9.60 -18.74 -10.47
CA PRO A 53 9.38 -17.29 -10.40
C PRO A 53 8.20 -16.90 -9.50
N LEU A 54 7.36 -17.85 -9.09
CA LEU A 54 6.12 -17.55 -8.40
C LEU A 54 5.92 -18.44 -7.16
N TYR A 55 5.74 -17.82 -6.01
CA TYR A 55 5.25 -18.48 -4.80
C TYR A 55 3.77 -18.14 -4.59
N ASP A 56 2.93 -19.15 -4.43
CA ASP A 56 1.51 -19.00 -4.14
C ASP A 56 1.26 -19.21 -2.64
N ALA A 57 0.83 -18.14 -1.96
CA ALA A 57 0.46 -18.17 -0.55
C ALA A 57 -0.89 -18.90 -0.29
N LYS A 58 -1.55 -19.39 -1.35
CA LYS A 58 -2.82 -20.11 -1.31
C LYS A 58 -3.93 -19.31 -0.61
N VAL A 59 -3.94 -18.01 -0.82
CA VAL A 59 -5.02 -17.16 -0.34
C VAL A 59 -6.33 -17.61 -1.01
N PRO A 60 -7.41 -17.81 -0.24
CA PRO A 60 -8.69 -18.26 -0.80
C PRO A 60 -9.17 -17.32 -1.90
N LYS A 61 -9.70 -17.88 -3.00
CA LYS A 61 -10.18 -17.09 -4.14
C LYS A 61 -11.30 -16.13 -3.77
N GLU A 62 -12.07 -16.47 -2.75
CA GLU A 62 -13.16 -15.66 -2.21
C GLU A 62 -12.65 -14.37 -1.55
N SER A 63 -11.38 -14.36 -1.14
CA SER A 63 -10.72 -13.16 -0.58
C SER A 63 -10.35 -12.13 -1.65
N PHE A 64 -10.26 -12.55 -2.92
CA PHE A 64 -10.01 -11.66 -4.04
C PHE A 64 -11.33 -11.18 -4.63
N ARG A 65 -11.66 -9.92 -4.37
CA ARG A 65 -12.84 -9.31 -4.97
C ARG A 65 -12.43 -8.36 -6.08
N LYS A 66 -12.98 -8.55 -7.25
CA LYS A 66 -12.97 -7.47 -8.25
C LYS A 66 -13.95 -6.43 -7.73
N GLY A 67 -13.55 -5.17 -7.72
CA GLY A 67 -14.44 -4.06 -7.38
C GLY A 67 -15.77 -4.23 -8.10
N GLY A 68 -16.89 -3.81 -7.48
CA GLY A 68 -18.25 -4.10 -7.92
C GLY A 68 -18.55 -3.90 -9.41
N ALA A 69 -19.80 -3.76 -9.78
CA ALA A 69 -20.20 -3.60 -11.19
C ALA A 69 -19.52 -2.40 -11.89
N LEU A 70 -19.06 -1.41 -11.12
CA LEU A 70 -18.33 -0.24 -11.61
C LEU A 70 -16.96 -0.20 -10.96
N ALA A 71 -15.93 0.10 -11.74
CA ALA A 71 -14.59 0.32 -11.22
C ALA A 71 -14.55 1.56 -10.32
N TRP A 72 -13.71 1.57 -9.30
CA TRP A 72 -13.63 2.67 -8.33
C TRP A 72 -13.26 4.03 -8.92
N ASN A 73 -12.65 4.05 -10.08
CA ASN A 73 -12.36 5.26 -10.85
C ASN A 73 -13.52 5.73 -11.73
N ASP A 74 -14.64 4.99 -11.78
CA ASP A 74 -15.84 5.43 -12.48
C ASP A 74 -16.57 6.51 -11.67
N ALA A 75 -16.97 7.58 -12.32
CA ALA A 75 -17.67 8.69 -11.68
C ALA A 75 -19.07 8.31 -11.11
N LYS A 76 -19.63 7.19 -11.53
CA LYS A 76 -20.91 6.66 -11.05
C LYS A 76 -20.75 5.62 -9.94
N CYS A 77 -19.51 5.26 -9.60
CA CYS A 77 -19.24 4.29 -8.56
C CYS A 77 -19.51 4.88 -7.19
N ASP A 78 -20.37 4.26 -6.41
CA ASP A 78 -20.52 4.53 -4.98
C ASP A 78 -19.40 3.82 -4.21
N LEU A 79 -18.24 4.47 -4.18
CA LEU A 79 -17.04 3.93 -3.59
C LEU A 79 -17.18 3.65 -2.10
N LEU A 80 -17.78 4.58 -1.37
CA LEU A 80 -17.90 4.48 0.08
C LEU A 80 -18.85 3.35 0.49
N GLU A 81 -19.93 3.18 -0.27
CA GLU A 81 -20.86 2.07 -0.03
C GLU A 81 -20.22 0.72 -0.35
N GLN A 82 -19.45 0.63 -1.43
CA GLN A 82 -18.70 -0.62 -1.71
C GLN A 82 -17.69 -0.95 -0.62
N MET A 83 -17.01 0.05 -0.06
CA MET A 83 -16.10 -0.17 1.07
C MET A 83 -16.85 -0.67 2.30
N ARG A 84 -18.00 -0.07 2.67
CA ARG A 84 -18.83 -0.53 3.78
C ARG A 84 -19.29 -1.97 3.59
N GLN A 85 -19.77 -2.30 2.40
CA GLN A 85 -20.19 -3.68 2.09
C GLN A 85 -19.05 -4.68 2.24
N MET A 86 -17.84 -4.31 1.81
CA MET A 86 -16.66 -5.18 1.98
C MET A 86 -16.29 -5.35 3.46
N GLU A 87 -16.37 -4.29 4.26
CA GLU A 87 -16.14 -4.38 5.71
C GLU A 87 -17.19 -5.27 6.40
N ASP A 88 -18.46 -5.10 6.04
CA ASP A 88 -19.56 -5.89 6.60
C ASP A 88 -19.43 -7.36 6.19
N ASP A 89 -19.11 -7.64 4.96
CA ASP A 89 -18.88 -8.99 4.46
C ASP A 89 -17.70 -9.65 5.16
N TRP A 90 -16.61 -8.89 5.39
CA TRP A 90 -15.46 -9.39 6.14
C TRP A 90 -15.87 -9.74 7.59
N ARG A 91 -16.60 -8.84 8.27
CA ARG A 91 -17.08 -9.05 9.64
C ARG A 91 -18.05 -10.22 9.74
N ASN A 92 -18.87 -10.42 8.72
CA ASN A 92 -19.83 -11.53 8.67
C ASN A 92 -19.13 -12.88 8.43
N ALA A 93 -18.07 -12.87 7.62
CA ALA A 93 -17.26 -14.06 7.39
C ALA A 93 -16.42 -14.44 8.61
N HIS A 94 -16.04 -13.48 9.46
CA HIS A 94 -15.16 -13.66 10.61
C HIS A 94 -15.88 -13.28 11.92
N ILE A 95 -16.93 -14.01 12.26
CA ILE A 95 -17.82 -13.72 13.40
C ILE A 95 -17.04 -13.61 14.72
N GLU A 96 -16.03 -14.44 14.93
CA GLU A 96 -15.19 -14.45 16.13
C GLU A 96 -14.30 -13.21 16.25
N HIS A 97 -14.11 -12.48 15.15
CA HIS A 97 -13.22 -11.32 15.06
C HIS A 97 -13.97 -10.01 14.76
N ARG A 98 -15.27 -9.94 14.99
CA ARG A 98 -16.10 -8.76 14.69
C ARG A 98 -15.63 -7.46 15.34
N SER A 99 -15.02 -7.54 16.51
CA SER A 99 -14.51 -6.39 17.27
C SER A 99 -13.11 -5.92 16.83
N VAL A 100 -12.47 -6.65 15.93
CA VAL A 100 -11.14 -6.29 15.46
C VAL A 100 -11.22 -5.03 14.60
N LYS A 101 -10.29 -4.13 14.83
CA LYS A 101 -10.14 -2.94 13.97
C LYS A 101 -9.65 -3.38 12.61
N LEU A 102 -10.29 -2.87 11.58
CA LEU A 102 -9.90 -3.09 10.20
C LEU A 102 -9.12 -1.89 9.67
N VAL A 103 -8.26 -2.15 8.71
CA VAL A 103 -7.46 -1.13 8.03
C VAL A 103 -7.49 -1.40 6.53
N TRP A 104 -7.73 -0.36 5.77
CA TRP A 104 -7.59 -0.35 4.32
C TRP A 104 -6.16 0.02 3.96
N GLN A 105 -5.51 -0.82 3.16
CA GLN A 105 -4.16 -0.56 2.64
C GLN A 105 -4.20 -0.37 1.14
N MET A 106 -3.51 0.65 0.66
CA MET A 106 -3.41 0.97 -0.77
C MET A 106 -2.18 1.81 -1.06
N THR A 107 -1.79 1.90 -2.33
CA THR A 107 -0.68 2.77 -2.74
C THR A 107 -1.08 4.24 -2.68
N LYS A 108 -0.09 5.12 -2.57
CA LYS A 108 -0.28 6.57 -2.70
C LYS A 108 -0.87 6.96 -4.06
N ASN A 109 -0.51 6.21 -5.09
CA ASN A 109 -1.02 6.40 -6.43
C ASN A 109 -2.53 6.14 -6.49
N ASP A 110 -3.00 5.01 -5.93
CA ASP A 110 -4.42 4.66 -5.85
C ASP A 110 -5.19 5.65 -5.00
N PHE A 111 -4.65 6.03 -3.84
CA PHE A 111 -5.27 7.05 -3.01
C PHE A 111 -5.46 8.37 -3.77
N ASN A 112 -4.43 8.89 -4.44
CA ASN A 112 -4.48 10.16 -5.13
C ASN A 112 -5.31 10.13 -6.42
N LYS A 113 -5.22 9.03 -7.19
CA LYS A 113 -5.88 8.94 -8.50
C LYS A 113 -7.31 8.41 -8.43
N VAL A 114 -7.61 7.57 -7.45
CA VAL A 114 -8.92 6.95 -7.32
C VAL A 114 -9.75 7.66 -6.25
N PHE A 115 -9.27 7.68 -5.02
CA PHE A 115 -10.04 8.23 -3.90
C PHE A 115 -10.24 9.73 -3.99
N LEU A 116 -9.16 10.50 -4.09
CA LEU A 116 -9.27 11.96 -4.09
C LEU A 116 -9.97 12.50 -5.35
N LYS A 117 -9.98 11.74 -6.43
CA LYS A 117 -10.65 12.12 -7.69
C LYS A 117 -12.06 11.56 -7.80
N ASN A 118 -12.50 10.68 -6.93
CA ASN A 118 -13.85 10.18 -6.93
C ASN A 118 -14.83 11.35 -6.67
N LYS A 119 -15.83 11.47 -7.53
CA LYS A 119 -16.76 12.61 -7.50
C LYS A 119 -17.55 12.70 -6.21
N GLN A 120 -18.06 11.56 -5.71
CA GLN A 120 -18.80 11.46 -4.45
C GLN A 120 -17.94 11.91 -3.27
N VAL A 121 -16.72 11.41 -3.19
CA VAL A 121 -15.74 11.76 -2.16
C VAL A 121 -15.43 13.26 -2.18
N ALA A 122 -15.21 13.82 -3.36
CA ALA A 122 -14.94 15.25 -3.53
C ALA A 122 -16.14 16.13 -3.09
N GLU A 123 -17.36 15.69 -3.37
CA GLU A 123 -18.58 16.40 -2.95
C GLU A 123 -18.78 16.36 -1.43
N ILE A 124 -18.56 15.20 -0.80
CA ILE A 124 -18.62 15.06 0.67
C ILE A 124 -17.58 15.96 1.33
N TYR A 125 -16.35 15.96 0.81
CA TYR A 125 -15.29 16.82 1.34
C TYR A 125 -15.64 18.31 1.20
N LYS A 126 -16.14 18.75 0.06
CA LYS A 126 -16.57 20.14 -0.17
C LYS A 126 -17.68 20.54 0.79
N SER A 127 -18.66 19.69 1.00
CA SER A 127 -19.78 19.93 1.92
C SER A 127 -19.28 20.04 3.37
N TRP A 128 -18.37 19.19 3.76
CA TRP A 128 -17.75 19.24 5.09
C TRP A 128 -16.89 20.52 5.26
N ALA A 129 -16.09 20.88 4.28
CA ALA A 129 -15.26 22.07 4.31
C ALA A 129 -16.11 23.35 4.39
N ALA A 130 -17.25 23.40 3.67
CA ALA A 130 -18.21 24.50 3.75
C ALA A 130 -18.83 24.61 5.15
N ALA A 131 -19.31 23.51 5.71
CA ALA A 131 -19.91 23.47 7.05
C ALA A 131 -18.95 23.89 8.15
N ASN A 132 -17.66 23.58 8.01
CA ASN A 132 -16.61 23.93 8.97
C ASN A 132 -15.93 25.28 8.68
N ARG A 133 -16.44 26.06 7.73
CA ARG A 133 -15.92 27.38 7.32
C ARG A 133 -14.44 27.36 6.88
N VAL A 134 -13.99 26.28 6.32
CA VAL A 134 -12.62 26.12 5.82
C VAL A 134 -12.57 26.52 4.34
N GLY A 135 -13.00 27.76 4.03
CA GLY A 135 -13.16 28.28 2.66
C GLY A 135 -11.90 28.20 1.79
N PHE A 136 -10.73 28.31 2.41
CA PHE A 136 -9.45 28.12 1.76
C PHE A 136 -9.32 26.73 1.10
N LEU A 137 -9.79 25.67 1.76
CA LEU A 137 -9.64 24.29 1.28
C LEU A 137 -10.63 23.91 0.18
N GLN A 138 -11.72 24.65 0.04
CA GLN A 138 -12.68 24.43 -1.05
C GLN A 138 -12.05 24.63 -2.43
N ASN A 139 -11.04 25.50 -2.53
CA ASN A 139 -10.40 25.87 -3.78
C ASN A 139 -9.16 25.01 -4.12
N TYR A 140 -8.53 24.38 -3.11
CA TYR A 140 -7.27 23.66 -3.28
C TYR A 140 -7.41 22.13 -3.31
N GLY A 141 -8.62 21.63 -3.13
CA GLY A 141 -8.90 20.22 -3.07
C GLY A 141 -8.52 19.58 -1.73
N PRO A 142 -8.88 18.31 -1.53
CA PRO A 142 -8.63 17.61 -0.27
C PRO A 142 -7.14 17.27 -0.13
N ASN A 143 -6.58 17.59 1.03
CA ASN A 143 -5.35 16.95 1.45
C ASN A 143 -5.70 15.62 2.17
N ARG A 144 -4.70 14.75 2.29
CA ARG A 144 -4.87 13.41 2.85
C ARG A 144 -5.49 13.42 4.26
N GLU A 145 -4.95 14.23 5.15
CA GLU A 145 -5.38 14.26 6.55
C GLU A 145 -6.82 14.73 6.69
N MET A 146 -7.17 15.81 6.02
CA MET A 146 -8.53 16.34 6.03
C MET A 146 -9.54 15.42 5.34
N PHE A 147 -9.11 14.76 4.26
CA PHE A 147 -9.91 13.73 3.61
C PHE A 147 -10.24 12.59 4.59
N LEU A 148 -9.23 12.04 5.26
CA LEU A 148 -9.41 10.97 6.22
C LEU A 148 -10.38 11.38 7.33
N LYS A 149 -10.22 12.58 7.86
CA LYS A 149 -11.10 13.10 8.90
C LYS A 149 -12.53 13.32 8.42
N SER A 150 -12.72 13.89 7.24
CA SER A 150 -14.04 14.27 6.75
C SER A 150 -14.82 13.12 6.12
N VAL A 151 -14.15 12.20 5.46
CA VAL A 151 -14.80 11.14 4.68
C VAL A 151 -14.75 9.81 5.40
N VAL A 152 -13.60 9.42 5.92
CA VAL A 152 -13.42 8.11 6.55
C VAL A 152 -14.05 8.10 7.94
N ASP A 153 -13.60 8.99 8.83
CA ASP A 153 -14.05 9.00 10.24
C ASP A 153 -15.55 9.31 10.37
N LEU A 154 -16.04 10.34 9.65
CA LEU A 154 -17.45 10.74 9.74
C LEU A 154 -18.41 9.75 9.07
N ASN A 155 -17.93 8.93 8.13
CA ASN A 155 -18.74 7.90 7.49
C ASN A 155 -18.61 6.53 8.14
N GLY A 156 -17.86 6.42 9.25
CA GLY A 156 -17.71 5.19 10.01
C GLY A 156 -16.92 4.09 9.27
N LEU A 157 -16.11 4.46 8.29
CA LEU A 157 -15.23 3.54 7.60
C LEU A 157 -13.98 3.27 8.44
N SER A 158 -13.36 2.12 8.19
CA SER A 158 -12.06 1.78 8.76
C SER A 158 -10.97 2.71 8.26
N SER A 159 -9.90 2.88 9.06
CA SER A 159 -8.78 3.76 8.71
C SER A 159 -8.11 3.34 7.39
N ILE A 160 -7.55 4.31 6.69
CA ILE A 160 -6.79 4.08 5.46
C ILE A 160 -5.31 4.29 5.75
N GLU A 161 -4.51 3.28 5.48
CA GLU A 161 -3.06 3.31 5.54
C GLU A 161 -2.49 3.33 4.12
N ILE A 162 -1.60 4.27 3.86
CA ILE A 162 -0.94 4.34 2.56
C ILE A 162 0.37 3.58 2.64
N VAL A 163 0.46 2.54 1.82
CA VAL A 163 1.66 1.76 1.62
C VAL A 163 2.43 2.43 0.46
N ASP A 164 3.52 3.10 0.80
CA ASP A 164 4.37 3.83 -0.17
C ASP A 164 5.79 3.28 -0.11
N GLU A 165 5.90 1.96 -0.12
CA GLU A 165 7.18 1.28 -0.05
C GLU A 165 7.80 1.19 -1.43
N ILE A 166 8.73 2.08 -1.70
CA ILE A 166 9.66 1.99 -2.82
C ILE A 166 10.95 1.43 -2.25
N GLU A 167 11.27 0.20 -2.61
CA GLU A 167 12.51 -0.42 -2.21
C GLU A 167 13.61 -0.12 -3.24
N HIS A 168 14.75 0.32 -2.73
CA HIS A 168 15.92 0.63 -3.54
C HIS A 168 16.91 -0.52 -3.51
N ASN A 169 16.94 -1.33 -4.56
CA ASN A 169 17.94 -2.38 -4.70
C ASN A 169 19.28 -1.79 -5.15
N LYS A 170 20.22 -1.71 -4.23
CA LYS A 170 21.61 -1.29 -4.53
C LYS A 170 22.44 -2.51 -4.89
N ARG A 171 22.84 -2.60 -6.15
CA ARG A 171 23.72 -3.68 -6.61
C ARG A 171 25.16 -3.44 -6.18
N PHE A 172 25.98 -4.49 -6.18
CA PHE A 172 27.42 -4.41 -5.89
C PHE A 172 28.20 -3.53 -6.88
N ASP A 173 27.67 -3.30 -8.07
CA ASP A 173 28.22 -2.40 -9.09
C ASP A 173 27.84 -0.92 -8.84
N GLY A 174 27.08 -0.64 -7.78
CA GLY A 174 26.60 0.70 -7.43
C GLY A 174 25.31 1.11 -8.15
N ALA A 175 24.79 0.28 -9.06
CA ALA A 175 23.52 0.57 -9.71
C ALA A 175 22.37 0.44 -8.70
N VAL A 176 21.47 1.42 -8.71
CA VAL A 176 20.26 1.44 -7.89
C VAL A 176 19.06 1.17 -8.79
N SER A 177 18.25 0.18 -8.44
CA SER A 177 16.95 -0.07 -9.09
C SER A 177 15.82 0.04 -8.08
N GLU A 178 14.73 0.69 -8.48
CA GLU A 178 13.51 0.75 -7.67
C GLU A 178 12.68 -0.52 -7.89
N ILE A 179 12.21 -1.09 -6.81
CA ILE A 179 11.33 -2.25 -6.83
C ILE A 179 10.09 -1.92 -6.01
N HIS A 180 8.93 -2.09 -6.61
CA HIS A 180 7.65 -1.91 -5.95
C HIS A 180 7.10 -3.27 -5.54
N GLY A 181 6.96 -3.49 -4.24
CA GLY A 181 6.37 -4.71 -3.69
C GLY A 181 4.84 -4.73 -3.84
N TRP A 182 4.19 -3.58 -3.68
CA TRP A 182 2.75 -3.44 -3.80
C TRP A 182 2.34 -3.08 -5.22
N ASN A 183 1.33 -3.76 -5.75
CA ASN A 183 0.84 -3.49 -7.10
C ASN A 183 -0.21 -2.35 -7.08
N ASP A 184 -0.04 -1.37 -7.99
CA ASP A 184 -1.06 -0.34 -8.24
C ASP A 184 -2.41 -1.00 -8.64
N GLY A 185 -3.50 -0.40 -8.20
CA GLY A 185 -4.85 -0.91 -8.45
C GLY A 185 -5.27 -2.02 -7.49
N THR A 186 -4.45 -2.34 -6.49
CA THR A 186 -4.77 -3.31 -5.45
C THR A 186 -5.02 -2.63 -4.12
N VAL A 187 -6.21 -2.83 -3.56
CA VAL A 187 -6.59 -2.34 -2.24
C VAL A 187 -6.92 -3.52 -1.34
N VAL A 188 -6.35 -3.54 -0.16
CA VAL A 188 -6.48 -4.65 0.79
C VAL A 188 -7.18 -4.19 2.05
N LEU A 189 -8.18 -4.95 2.49
CA LEU A 189 -8.81 -4.81 3.79
C LEU A 189 -8.23 -5.90 4.72
N ARG A 190 -7.64 -5.50 5.84
CA ARG A 190 -7.06 -6.44 6.80
C ARG A 190 -7.33 -6.03 8.25
N PRO A 191 -7.19 -6.94 9.21
CA PRO A 191 -7.05 -6.59 10.62
C PRO A 191 -5.88 -5.63 10.85
N ALA A 192 -6.08 -4.65 11.74
CA ALA A 192 -5.06 -3.67 12.12
C ALA A 192 -3.96 -4.28 13.01
#